data_842fef99c52ff77777e698941874f05f
#
_entry.id   842fef99c52ff77777e698941874f05f
#
_cell.length_a   1.000
_cell.length_b   1.000
_cell.length_c   1.000
_cell.angle_alpha   90.00
_cell.angle_beta   90.00
_cell.angle_gamma   90.00
#
_symmetry.space_group_name_H-M   'P 1'
#
loop_
_entity.id
_entity.type
_entity.pdbx_description
1 polymer ?
#
loop_
_entity_poly.entity_id
_entity_poly.type
_entity_poly.pdbx_seq_one_letter_code
_entity_poly.pdbx_strand_id
1 'polypeptide(L)'
;GGKQDQTYYYVGKSLIPEVIVFEGEPIGYPNAPVSKRRLFMDARNMGTVQAITYDRHGEPWKGFEGGGGQRKTDTHELLTTDGRPEWSWGWAISHDVQTNSVTRFHHAQKCRGDWKSMLDPEDDFVSQFLTKPALRRLGT
;
A
#
# COMPACT_ATOMS: atom_id res chain seq x y z
N GLY A 1 15.88 -11.03 4.57
CA GLY A 1 15.45 -10.05 5.55
C GLY A 1 16.62 -9.31 6.18
N GLY A 2 16.38 -8.11 6.65
CA GLY A 2 17.36 -7.35 7.42
C GLY A 2 17.55 -7.92 8.82
N LYS A 3 18.50 -7.35 9.55
CA LYS A 3 18.73 -7.70 10.96
C LYS A 3 17.53 -7.21 11.80
N GLN A 4 17.27 -7.88 12.91
CA GLN A 4 16.10 -7.62 13.76
C GLN A 4 16.05 -6.19 14.34
N ASP A 5 17.19 -5.55 14.44
CA ASP A 5 17.38 -4.17 14.95
C ASP A 5 17.37 -3.09 13.85
N GLN A 6 17.17 -3.48 12.59
CA GLN A 6 17.10 -2.53 11.48
C GLN A 6 15.68 -2.08 11.21
N THR A 7 15.53 -0.79 10.90
CA THR A 7 14.26 -0.16 10.58
C THR A 7 13.66 -0.70 9.28
N TYR A 8 14.49 -1.06 8.30
CA TYR A 8 14.06 -1.59 7.00
C TYR A 8 14.51 -3.03 6.78
N TYR A 9 13.55 -3.86 6.36
CA TYR A 9 13.77 -5.29 6.11
C TYR A 9 13.67 -5.68 4.65
N TYR A 10 13.30 -4.73 3.77
CA TYR A 10 13.18 -5.03 2.37
C TYR A 10 14.56 -5.07 1.72
N VAL A 11 14.89 -6.19 1.12
CA VAL A 11 16.16 -6.43 0.41
C VAL A 11 15.97 -6.69 -1.08
N GLY A 12 14.73 -6.65 -1.56
CA GLY A 12 14.42 -6.76 -2.98
C GLY A 12 14.71 -5.46 -3.72
N LYS A 13 14.96 -5.57 -5.00
CA LYS A 13 15.10 -4.43 -5.90
C LYS A 13 14.03 -4.51 -6.97
N SER A 14 13.32 -3.40 -7.20
CA SER A 14 12.37 -3.25 -8.29
C SER A 14 12.84 -2.15 -9.21
N LEU A 15 12.89 -2.42 -10.51
CA LEU A 15 13.15 -1.39 -11.50
C LEU A 15 11.83 -0.71 -11.86
N ILE A 16 11.76 0.59 -11.60
CA ILE A 16 10.67 1.45 -12.03
C ILE A 16 11.26 2.38 -13.10
N PRO A 17 10.94 2.14 -14.39
CA PRO A 17 11.61 2.84 -15.49
C PRO A 17 11.31 4.33 -15.52
N GLU A 18 10.12 4.73 -15.06
CA GLU A 18 9.69 6.12 -15.06
C GLU A 18 8.83 6.41 -13.83
N VAL A 19 9.13 7.50 -13.14
CA VAL A 19 8.42 7.95 -11.94
C VAL A 19 7.92 9.37 -12.17
N ILE A 20 6.62 9.59 -11.96
CA ILE A 20 6.00 10.91 -11.94
C ILE A 20 6.02 11.41 -10.51
N VAL A 21 6.50 12.63 -10.30
CA VAL A 21 6.58 13.26 -8.99
C VAL A 21 5.51 14.33 -8.85
N PHE A 22 4.67 14.20 -7.85
CA PHE A 22 3.68 15.21 -7.45
C PHE A 22 4.09 15.83 -6.12
N GLU A 23 3.91 17.13 -6.00
CA GLU A 23 4.01 17.84 -4.75
C GLU A 23 2.69 18.56 -4.47
N GLY A 24 2.16 18.39 -3.27
CA GLY A 24 0.89 18.99 -2.86
C GLY A 24 1.01 19.64 -1.49
N GLU A 25 0.35 20.77 -1.34
CA GLU A 25 0.23 21.53 -0.09
C GLU A 25 -1.25 21.61 0.33
N PRO A 26 -1.55 21.60 1.65
CA PRO A 26 -2.92 21.75 2.12
C PRO A 26 -3.42 23.19 1.88
N ILE A 27 -4.45 23.33 1.06
CA ILE A 27 -5.11 24.62 0.81
C ILE A 27 -6.36 24.74 1.68
N GLY A 28 -6.53 25.86 2.36
CA GLY A 28 -7.70 26.12 3.19
C GLY A 28 -7.71 25.40 4.57
N TYR A 29 -6.59 24.80 4.97
CA TYR A 29 -6.44 24.14 6.26
C TYR A 29 -5.27 24.72 7.06
N PRO A 30 -5.44 25.91 7.67
CA PRO A 30 -4.34 26.63 8.36
C PRO A 30 -3.75 25.84 9.53
N ASN A 31 -4.51 24.87 10.08
CA ASN A 31 -4.09 24.01 11.18
C ASN A 31 -3.66 22.60 10.72
N ALA A 32 -3.45 22.40 9.43
CA ALA A 32 -2.96 21.11 8.95
C ALA A 32 -1.64 20.72 9.63
N PRO A 33 -1.46 19.50 10.10
CA PRO A 33 -0.19 19.05 10.70
C PRO A 33 0.92 18.86 9.65
N VAL A 34 0.57 18.98 8.37
CA VAL A 34 1.43 18.74 7.22
C VAL A 34 1.62 20.05 6.46
N SER A 35 2.84 20.44 6.13
CA SER A 35 3.12 21.56 5.25
C SER A 35 3.02 21.17 3.78
N LYS A 36 3.57 20.02 3.42
CA LYS A 36 3.49 19.46 2.07
C LYS A 36 3.66 17.95 2.05
N ARG A 37 3.28 17.36 0.92
CA ARG A 37 3.53 15.95 0.64
C ARG A 37 4.08 15.81 -0.77
N ARG A 38 5.13 15.01 -0.92
CA ARG A 38 5.69 14.62 -2.21
C ARG A 38 5.37 13.16 -2.46
N LEU A 39 4.75 12.86 -3.60
CA LEU A 39 4.38 11.52 -4.03
C LEU A 39 5.23 11.15 -5.25
N PHE A 40 5.70 9.92 -5.26
CA PHE A 40 6.40 9.30 -6.38
C PHE A 40 5.52 8.17 -6.91
N MET A 41 5.08 8.28 -8.15
CA MET A 41 4.13 7.36 -8.74
C MET A 41 4.75 6.67 -9.95
N ASP A 42 4.54 5.37 -10.04
CA ASP A 42 4.95 4.58 -11.20
C ASP A 42 4.10 5.01 -12.42
N ALA A 43 4.76 5.50 -13.47
CA ALA A 43 4.07 6.02 -14.65
C ALA A 43 3.26 4.96 -15.41
N ARG A 44 3.53 3.67 -15.19
CA ARG A 44 2.82 2.57 -15.87
C ARG A 44 1.41 2.34 -15.33
N ASN A 45 1.18 2.59 -14.05
CA ASN A 45 -0.08 2.24 -13.37
C ASN A 45 -0.57 3.30 -12.39
N MET A 46 0.12 4.43 -12.30
CA MET A 46 -0.16 5.53 -11.36
C MET A 46 -0.18 5.10 -9.89
N GLY A 47 0.40 3.95 -9.56
CA GLY A 47 0.54 3.48 -8.20
C GLY A 47 1.61 4.26 -7.43
N THR A 48 1.31 4.68 -6.21
CA THR A 48 2.29 5.34 -5.35
C THR A 48 3.34 4.34 -4.89
N VAL A 49 4.59 4.58 -5.23
CA VAL A 49 5.73 3.73 -4.84
C VAL A 49 6.50 4.31 -3.67
N GLN A 50 6.48 5.65 -3.53
CA GLN A 50 7.10 6.35 -2.42
C GLN A 50 6.33 7.63 -2.11
N ALA A 51 6.33 8.04 -0.85
CA ALA A 51 5.83 9.36 -0.43
C ALA A 51 6.68 9.92 0.69
N ILE A 52 6.84 11.23 0.71
CA ILE A 52 7.46 11.96 1.80
C ILE A 52 6.46 13.02 2.28
N THR A 53 6.14 12.97 3.56
CA THR A 53 5.30 13.95 4.23
C THR A 53 6.19 14.85 5.10
N TYR A 54 5.99 16.15 4.99
CA TYR A 54 6.71 17.15 5.75
C TYR A 54 5.80 17.75 6.83
N ASP A 55 6.35 17.98 8.00
CA ASP A 55 5.62 18.62 9.08
C ASP A 55 5.39 20.13 8.85
N ARG A 56 4.80 20.83 9.81
CA ARG A 56 4.52 22.28 9.72
C ARG A 56 5.77 23.15 9.58
N HIS A 57 6.92 22.65 10.02
CA HIS A 57 8.20 23.35 9.95
C HIS A 57 8.94 23.09 8.64
N GLY A 58 8.37 22.21 7.79
CA GLY A 58 8.99 21.80 6.53
C GLY A 58 10.01 20.67 6.68
N GLU A 59 10.11 20.07 7.86
CA GLU A 59 11.01 18.95 8.11
C GLU A 59 10.38 17.62 7.72
N PRO A 60 11.17 16.65 7.22
CA PRO A 60 10.66 15.31 6.95
C PRO A 60 10.03 14.68 8.20
N TRP A 61 8.80 14.25 8.08
CA TRP A 61 8.06 13.61 9.17
C TRP A 61 7.82 12.15 8.92
N LYS A 62 7.17 11.82 7.79
CA LYS A 62 6.82 10.45 7.46
C LYS A 62 7.30 10.08 6.07
N GLY A 63 8.00 8.96 5.98
CA GLY A 63 8.31 8.26 4.75
C GLY A 63 7.32 7.13 4.52
N PHE A 64 6.96 6.91 3.27
CA PHE A 64 6.21 5.75 2.82
C PHE A 64 6.93 5.13 1.65
N GLU A 65 6.98 3.82 1.63
CA GLU A 65 7.48 3.02 0.51
C GLU A 65 6.54 1.85 0.28
N GLY A 66 6.26 1.54 -0.99
CA GLY A 66 5.38 0.44 -1.34
C GLY A 66 5.78 -0.20 -2.66
N GLY A 67 5.48 -1.47 -2.79
CA GLY A 67 5.65 -2.23 -4.02
C GLY A 67 4.36 -2.93 -4.40
N GLY A 68 4.04 -2.86 -5.68
CA GLY A 68 2.89 -3.50 -6.27
C GLY A 68 3.26 -4.59 -7.26
N GLY A 69 2.28 -5.40 -7.60
CA GLY A 69 2.37 -6.42 -8.63
C GLY A 69 1.00 -6.73 -9.20
N GLN A 70 1.00 -7.38 -10.34
CA GLN A 70 -0.24 -7.91 -10.93
C GLN A 70 -0.70 -9.12 -10.11
N ARG A 71 -1.99 -9.18 -9.84
CA ARG A 71 -2.57 -10.34 -9.17
C ARG A 71 -3.02 -11.36 -10.19
N LYS A 72 -2.36 -12.49 -10.15
CA LYS A 72 -2.77 -13.66 -10.93
C LYS A 72 -2.44 -14.94 -10.19
N THR A 73 -3.27 -15.93 -10.41
CA THR A 73 -3.05 -17.32 -10.03
C THR A 73 -2.83 -18.14 -11.30
N ASP A 74 -2.60 -19.43 -11.16
CA ASP A 74 -2.50 -20.32 -12.33
C ASP A 74 -3.79 -20.40 -13.16
N THR A 75 -4.92 -20.04 -12.57
CA THR A 75 -6.26 -20.15 -13.18
C THR A 75 -6.97 -18.82 -13.38
N HIS A 76 -6.58 -17.76 -12.67
CA HIS A 76 -7.28 -16.48 -12.68
C HIS A 76 -6.31 -15.31 -12.71
N GLU A 77 -6.68 -14.27 -13.45
CA GLU A 77 -6.00 -12.98 -13.47
C GLU A 77 -7.02 -11.88 -13.15
N LEU A 78 -6.68 -10.99 -12.23
CA LEU A 78 -7.52 -9.84 -11.93
C LEU A 78 -7.34 -8.78 -13.01
N LEU A 79 -8.44 -8.45 -13.67
CA LEU A 79 -8.47 -7.44 -14.72
C LEU A 79 -9.31 -6.25 -14.28
N THR A 80 -8.90 -5.08 -14.73
CA THR A 80 -9.71 -3.86 -14.66
C THR A 80 -10.93 -3.97 -15.58
N THR A 81 -11.87 -3.05 -15.46
CA THR A 81 -13.09 -3.04 -16.28
C THR A 81 -12.81 -2.90 -17.78
N ASP A 82 -11.65 -2.41 -18.17
CA ASP A 82 -11.18 -2.28 -19.55
C ASP A 82 -10.26 -3.45 -20.00
N GLY A 83 -10.20 -4.50 -19.19
CA GLY A 83 -9.53 -5.76 -19.54
C GLY A 83 -8.01 -5.74 -19.37
N ARG A 84 -7.43 -4.75 -18.67
CA ARG A 84 -5.99 -4.73 -18.38
C ARG A 84 -5.70 -5.43 -17.05
N PRO A 85 -4.49 -6.01 -16.90
CA PRO A 85 -4.08 -6.56 -15.61
C PRO A 85 -4.15 -5.51 -14.50
N GLU A 86 -4.83 -5.86 -13.40
CA GLU A 86 -4.93 -4.97 -12.25
C GLU A 86 -3.69 -5.08 -11.37
N TRP A 87 -3.19 -3.94 -10.91
CA TRP A 87 -2.09 -3.85 -10.00
C TRP A 87 -2.59 -3.70 -8.56
N SER A 88 -1.97 -4.42 -7.67
CA SER A 88 -2.29 -4.37 -6.24
C SER A 88 -1.02 -4.26 -5.41
N TRP A 89 -1.13 -3.67 -4.24
CA TRP A 89 -0.01 -3.59 -3.32
C TRP A 89 0.35 -4.97 -2.80
N GLY A 90 1.63 -5.31 -2.87
CA GLY A 90 2.20 -6.52 -2.28
C GLY A 90 2.80 -6.25 -0.91
N TRP A 91 3.35 -5.06 -0.71
CA TRP A 91 3.94 -4.63 0.56
C TRP A 91 3.93 -3.10 0.66
N ALA A 92 3.98 -2.61 1.88
CA ALA A 92 4.20 -1.20 2.17
C ALA A 92 4.92 -1.04 3.51
N ILE A 93 5.71 0.01 3.63
CA ILE A 93 6.38 0.43 4.86
C ILE A 93 6.05 1.91 5.05
N SER A 94 5.65 2.26 6.26
CA SER A 94 5.53 3.65 6.71
C SER A 94 6.50 3.87 7.86
N HIS A 95 7.34 4.86 7.74
CA HIS A 95 8.34 5.25 8.73
C HIS A 95 8.09 6.66 9.20
N ASP A 96 7.78 6.83 10.48
CA ASP A 96 7.80 8.12 11.15
C ASP A 96 9.25 8.38 11.58
N VAL A 97 9.92 9.29 10.86
CA VAL A 97 11.36 9.52 11.05
C VAL A 97 11.66 10.34 12.31
N GLN A 98 10.68 11.08 12.82
CA GLN A 98 10.84 11.89 14.03
C GLN A 98 10.72 11.04 15.29
N THR A 99 9.88 10.01 15.28
CA THR A 99 9.72 9.08 16.41
C THR A 99 10.47 7.77 16.22
N ASN A 100 11.06 7.57 15.03
CA ASN A 100 11.69 6.31 14.60
C ASN A 100 10.75 5.08 14.70
N SER A 101 9.47 5.30 14.45
CA SER A 101 8.45 4.25 14.46
C SER A 101 8.19 3.74 13.06
N VAL A 102 8.12 2.42 12.91
CA VAL A 102 7.90 1.76 11.61
C VAL A 102 6.67 0.88 11.65
N THR A 103 5.82 1.05 10.65
CA THR A 103 4.71 0.14 10.37
C THR A 103 4.98 -0.55 9.04
N ARG A 104 4.84 -1.86 9.01
CA ARG A 104 5.03 -2.66 7.81
C ARG A 104 3.77 -3.46 7.51
N PHE A 105 3.37 -3.42 6.25
CA PHE A 105 2.39 -4.30 5.65
C PHE A 105 3.07 -5.22 4.64
N HIS A 106 2.67 -6.47 4.61
CA HIS A 106 3.17 -7.43 3.63
C HIS A 106 2.06 -8.44 3.31
N HIS A 107 1.77 -8.62 2.04
CA HIS A 107 0.87 -9.69 1.61
C HIS A 107 1.53 -11.04 1.82
N ALA A 108 0.90 -11.90 2.59
CA ALA A 108 1.33 -13.29 2.72
C ALA A 108 0.94 -14.07 1.45
N GLN A 109 1.83 -14.93 0.98
CA GLN A 109 1.52 -15.85 -0.11
C GLN A 109 0.57 -16.97 0.33
N LYS A 110 0.65 -17.36 1.61
CA LYS A 110 -0.26 -18.33 2.23
C LYS A 110 -0.60 -17.87 3.64
N CYS A 111 -1.88 -17.90 3.99
CA CYS A 111 -2.36 -17.73 5.36
C CYS A 111 -2.73 -19.10 5.93
N ARG A 112 -2.66 -19.24 7.26
CA ARG A 112 -3.15 -20.44 7.94
C ARG A 112 -4.66 -20.57 7.69
N GLY A 113 -5.09 -21.67 7.08
CA GLY A 113 -6.51 -21.92 6.77
C GLY A 113 -6.90 -21.65 5.32
N ASP A 114 -5.90 -21.63 4.44
CA ASP A 114 -6.05 -21.47 3.00
C ASP A 114 -6.27 -20.04 2.48
N TRP A 115 -6.06 -19.87 1.19
CA TRP A 115 -6.09 -18.58 0.50
C TRP A 115 -7.53 -18.27 0.07
N LYS A 116 -8.19 -17.35 0.76
CA LYS A 116 -9.46 -16.82 0.30
C LYS A 116 -9.20 -15.55 -0.49
N SER A 117 -9.54 -15.56 -1.76
CA SER A 117 -9.33 -14.45 -2.67
C SER A 117 -10.66 -14.02 -3.28
N MET A 118 -10.86 -12.71 -3.43
CA MET A 118 -11.98 -12.19 -4.25
C MET A 118 -11.90 -12.63 -5.72
N LEU A 119 -10.79 -13.23 -6.12
CA LEU A 119 -10.59 -13.78 -7.47
C LEU A 119 -11.18 -15.17 -7.65
N ASP A 120 -11.51 -15.86 -6.57
CA ASP A 120 -12.14 -17.17 -6.64
C ASP A 120 -13.66 -16.99 -6.78
N PRO A 121 -14.25 -17.35 -7.94
CA PRO A 121 -15.70 -17.21 -8.15
C PRO A 121 -16.53 -18.07 -7.19
N GLU A 122 -15.95 -19.12 -6.62
CA GLU A 122 -16.61 -20.02 -5.66
C GLU A 122 -16.48 -19.49 -4.22
N ASP A 123 -15.55 -18.54 -3.97
CA ASP A 123 -15.39 -17.96 -2.66
C ASP A 123 -16.29 -16.73 -2.50
N ASP A 124 -17.41 -16.92 -1.83
CA ASP A 124 -18.37 -15.86 -1.49
C ASP A 124 -17.82 -14.88 -0.41
N PHE A 125 -16.61 -14.36 -0.69
CA PHE A 125 -15.88 -13.47 0.20
C PHE A 125 -16.68 -12.18 0.48
N VAL A 126 -17.37 -11.67 -0.53
CA VAL A 126 -18.13 -10.40 -0.40
C VAL A 126 -19.26 -10.55 0.60
N SER A 127 -20.08 -11.61 0.50
CA SER A 127 -21.19 -11.81 1.44
C SER A 127 -20.71 -12.20 2.84
N GLN A 128 -19.60 -12.93 2.92
CA GLN A 128 -19.05 -13.38 4.20
C GLN A 128 -18.36 -12.25 4.99
N PHE A 129 -17.70 -11.31 4.33
CA PHE A 129 -16.82 -10.34 4.99
C PHE A 129 -17.15 -8.87 4.70
N LEU A 130 -17.73 -8.53 3.55
CA LEU A 130 -17.92 -7.14 3.12
C LEU A 130 -19.36 -6.64 3.24
N THR A 131 -20.14 -7.22 4.15
CA THR A 131 -21.53 -6.80 4.42
C THR A 131 -21.67 -6.16 5.80
N LYS A 132 -22.71 -5.32 6.00
CA LYS A 132 -23.01 -4.76 7.33
C LYS A 132 -23.19 -5.82 8.42
N PRO A 133 -23.89 -6.95 8.18
CA PRO A 133 -23.94 -8.06 9.14
C PRO A 133 -22.57 -8.67 9.44
N ALA A 134 -21.71 -8.83 8.43
CA ALA A 134 -20.37 -9.35 8.63
C ALA A 134 -19.53 -8.40 9.50
N LEU A 135 -19.56 -7.10 9.26
CA LEU A 135 -18.88 -6.12 10.08
C LEU A 135 -19.32 -6.16 11.56
N ARG A 136 -20.62 -6.31 11.81
CA ARG A 136 -21.15 -6.46 13.17
C ARG A 136 -20.67 -7.74 13.86
N ARG A 137 -20.60 -8.84 13.11
CA ARG A 137 -20.15 -10.15 13.65
C ARG A 137 -18.66 -10.19 13.93
N LEU A 138 -17.84 -9.53 13.10
CA LEU A 138 -16.38 -9.57 13.19
C LEU A 138 -15.78 -8.43 14.02
N GLY A 139 -16.57 -7.41 14.32
CA GLY A 139 -16.13 -6.22 15.05
C GLY A 139 -16.35 -6.28 16.57
N THR A 140 -16.63 -7.46 17.13
CA THR A 140 -16.82 -7.68 18.59
C THR A 140 -15.59 -8.28 19.21
#